data_c36d942ae01ce5a7e23c5a406cb69647
#
_entry.id   c36d942ae01ce5a7e23c5a406cb69647
#
_cell.length_a   1.000
_cell.length_b   1.000
_cell.length_c   1.000
_cell.angle_alpha   90.00
_cell.angle_beta   90.00
_cell.angle_gamma   90.00
#
_symmetry.space_group_name_H-M   'P 1'
#
loop_
_entity.id
_entity.type
_entity.pdbx_description
1 polymer ?
#
loop_
_entity_poly.entity_id
_entity_poly.type
_entity_poly.pdbx_seq_one_letter_code
_entity_poly.pdbx_strand_id
1 'polypeptide(L)'
;MSTSIFILCKQKVASIERLHIVTWDVEKKNYYTEYGMEIKRGSLKSLDIQISIPSLSNKEDIYCLAGNLCNNSPQSCRLIFNSDIENFSPINGRVDYGVNIKLKEDRAFTILPLNGDFEISKETMNLKIPEFSEQCKELIYIRFLVKSSTPPFRLIKKELTRKVINYDLRINECRTAPPSVIELQRKHYTFMSIEKCFCFHIAPISHSIGFLDSKKLKNIRELESKSFEEYLGVIAMKEGIHLSPNHYNIIGCKQEQSVDYSFFMVFYKEYISNRQLAVAVFANILCSLLFALSAFRTERIEGVEWYKQLPIEYWFAIVVLIILVLYLFFSSKLSKYKR
;
A
#
# COMPACT_ATOMS: atom_id res chain seq x y z
N MET A 1 -7.41 -5.90 -15.89
CA MET A 1 -7.63 -6.32 -14.50
C MET A 1 -8.62 -5.37 -13.87
N SER A 2 -9.60 -5.86 -13.12
CA SER A 2 -10.53 -5.00 -12.39
C SER A 2 -9.74 -4.25 -11.29
N THR A 3 -9.99 -2.95 -11.15
CA THR A 3 -9.46 -2.11 -10.05
C THR A 3 -10.53 -1.89 -8.97
N SER A 4 -11.63 -2.65 -9.05
CA SER A 4 -12.80 -2.44 -8.21
C SER A 4 -12.99 -3.57 -7.22
N ILE A 5 -13.35 -3.19 -6.00
CA ILE A 5 -13.80 -4.07 -4.93
C ILE A 5 -15.32 -4.00 -4.89
N PHE A 6 -15.97 -5.13 -4.65
CA PHE A 6 -17.42 -5.19 -4.48
C PHE A 6 -17.76 -5.86 -3.16
N ILE A 7 -18.60 -5.22 -2.36
CA ILE A 7 -19.05 -5.74 -1.07
C ILE A 7 -20.58 -5.86 -1.13
N LEU A 8 -21.04 -7.10 -1.10
CA LEU A 8 -22.45 -7.42 -1.20
C LEU A 8 -22.92 -8.18 0.04
N CYS A 9 -24.15 -7.99 0.39
CA CYS A 9 -24.78 -8.72 1.48
C CYS A 9 -26.17 -9.22 1.05
N LYS A 10 -26.54 -10.37 1.58
CA LYS A 10 -27.88 -10.93 1.36
C LYS A 10 -28.92 -10.20 2.22
N GLN A 11 -28.53 -9.75 3.40
CA GLN A 11 -29.39 -9.01 4.34
C GLN A 11 -29.31 -7.51 4.08
N LYS A 12 -30.37 -6.94 3.51
CA LYS A 12 -30.44 -5.50 3.16
C LYS A 12 -30.33 -4.53 4.33
N VAL A 13 -30.59 -5.00 5.54
CA VAL A 13 -30.55 -4.17 6.77
C VAL A 13 -29.11 -3.90 7.23
N ALA A 14 -28.15 -4.77 6.85
CA ALA A 14 -26.76 -4.59 7.20
C ALA A 14 -26.12 -3.46 6.40
N SER A 15 -25.33 -2.62 7.05
CA SER A 15 -24.57 -1.52 6.44
C SER A 15 -23.16 -1.46 6.97
N ILE A 16 -22.25 -0.80 6.26
CA ILE A 16 -20.88 -0.55 6.70
C ILE A 16 -20.82 0.91 7.18
N GLU A 17 -20.60 1.11 8.46
CA GLU A 17 -20.38 2.46 9.00
C GLU A 17 -19.01 3.02 8.63
N ARG A 18 -17.99 2.16 8.67
CA ARG A 18 -16.61 2.53 8.29
C ARG A 18 -15.95 1.39 7.54
N LEU A 19 -15.49 1.70 6.35
CA LEU A 19 -14.63 0.83 5.54
C LEU A 19 -13.21 1.38 5.57
N HIS A 20 -12.25 0.58 5.98
CA HIS A 20 -10.83 0.90 5.94
C HIS A 20 -10.15 0.01 4.91
N ILE A 21 -9.45 0.60 3.97
CA ILE A 21 -8.60 -0.12 3.02
C ILE A 21 -7.20 0.43 3.15
N VAL A 22 -6.23 -0.44 3.43
CA VAL A 22 -4.82 -0.06 3.56
C VAL A 22 -4.01 -0.82 2.53
N THR A 23 -3.39 -0.09 1.60
CA THR A 23 -2.49 -0.67 0.60
C THR A 23 -1.05 -0.48 1.04
N TRP A 24 -0.27 -1.59 1.05
CA TRP A 24 1.11 -1.62 1.50
C TRP A 24 2.07 -1.71 0.30
N ASP A 25 2.83 -0.66 0.06
CA ASP A 25 3.94 -0.66 -0.90
C ASP A 25 5.28 -0.85 -0.16
N VAL A 26 5.54 -2.08 0.27
CA VAL A 26 6.73 -2.44 1.07
C VAL A 26 7.91 -2.93 0.21
N GLU A 27 7.91 -2.63 -1.08
CA GLU A 27 8.97 -2.98 -2.04
C GLU A 27 9.32 -4.49 -2.06
N LYS A 28 8.35 -5.35 -1.76
CA LYS A 28 8.47 -6.81 -1.81
C LYS A 28 7.96 -7.38 -3.14
N LYS A 29 8.16 -8.68 -3.33
CA LYS A 29 7.63 -9.41 -4.49
C LYS A 29 6.11 -9.49 -4.45
N ASN A 30 5.54 -9.60 -3.26
CA ASN A 30 4.10 -9.67 -3.04
C ASN A 30 3.55 -8.30 -2.64
N TYR A 31 2.26 -8.11 -2.92
CA TYR A 31 1.48 -6.93 -2.57
C TYR A 31 0.51 -7.28 -1.45
N TYR A 32 0.29 -6.34 -0.54
CA TYR A 32 -0.56 -6.55 0.61
C TYR A 32 -1.63 -5.48 0.68
N THR A 33 -2.85 -5.89 0.93
CA THR A 33 -3.98 -4.96 1.12
C THR A 33 -4.79 -5.40 2.34
N GLU A 34 -5.00 -4.48 3.28
CA GLU A 34 -5.87 -4.73 4.42
C GLU A 34 -7.27 -4.21 4.17
N TYR A 35 -8.23 -4.94 4.68
CA TYR A 35 -9.63 -4.60 4.70
C TYR A 35 -10.13 -4.63 6.14
N GLY A 36 -10.61 -3.48 6.64
CA GLY A 36 -11.25 -3.35 7.93
C GLY A 36 -12.68 -2.85 7.74
N MET A 37 -13.66 -3.55 8.27
CA MET A 37 -15.07 -3.20 8.12
C MET A 37 -15.76 -3.13 9.47
N GLU A 38 -16.35 -1.97 9.76
CA GLU A 38 -17.24 -1.76 10.89
C GLU A 38 -18.66 -1.90 10.36
N ILE A 39 -19.33 -3.00 10.71
CA ILE A 39 -20.59 -3.42 10.12
C ILE A 39 -21.68 -3.27 11.16
N LYS A 40 -22.69 -2.48 10.85
CA LYS A 40 -23.93 -2.39 11.61
C LYS A 40 -24.85 -3.52 11.19
N ARG A 41 -25.01 -4.51 12.07
CA ARG A 41 -25.83 -5.69 11.81
C ARG A 41 -27.31 -5.52 12.19
N GLY A 42 -27.63 -4.49 13.01
CA GLY A 42 -28.96 -4.33 13.57
C GLY A 42 -29.38 -5.54 14.42
N SER A 43 -30.60 -5.98 14.28
CA SER A 43 -31.15 -7.15 14.96
C SER A 43 -30.83 -8.49 14.31
N LEU A 44 -29.99 -8.52 13.28
CA LEU A 44 -29.63 -9.75 12.57
C LEU A 44 -28.88 -10.72 13.51
N LYS A 45 -29.29 -11.99 13.49
CA LYS A 45 -28.62 -13.08 14.20
C LYS A 45 -27.51 -13.74 13.38
N SER A 46 -27.52 -13.58 12.09
CA SER A 46 -26.53 -14.14 11.15
C SER A 46 -26.20 -13.14 10.05
N LEU A 47 -25.07 -13.30 9.39
CA LEU A 47 -24.62 -12.42 8.33
C LEU A 47 -23.95 -13.22 7.18
N ASP A 48 -24.31 -12.89 5.95
CA ASP A 48 -23.75 -13.50 4.75
C ASP A 48 -23.26 -12.39 3.80
N ILE A 49 -21.95 -12.21 3.75
CA ILE A 49 -21.26 -11.15 2.98
C ILE A 49 -20.41 -11.78 1.89
N GLN A 50 -20.51 -11.24 0.70
CA GLN A 50 -19.66 -11.57 -0.44
C GLN A 50 -18.73 -10.38 -0.73
N ILE A 51 -17.42 -10.62 -0.72
CA ILE A 51 -16.42 -9.58 -0.98
C ILE A 51 -15.64 -10.00 -2.21
N SER A 52 -15.86 -9.32 -3.34
CA SER A 52 -15.06 -9.54 -4.54
C SER A 52 -13.81 -8.67 -4.49
N ILE A 53 -12.65 -9.31 -4.46
CA ILE A 53 -11.33 -8.67 -4.32
C ILE A 53 -10.48 -9.05 -5.53
N PRO A 54 -10.03 -8.07 -6.33
CA PRO A 54 -9.15 -8.36 -7.45
C PRO A 54 -7.90 -9.11 -7.02
N SER A 55 -7.52 -10.12 -7.79
CA SER A 55 -6.32 -10.94 -7.56
C SER A 55 -6.35 -11.82 -6.29
N LEU A 56 -7.48 -11.98 -5.64
CA LEU A 56 -7.66 -12.98 -4.59
C LEU A 56 -7.73 -14.37 -5.23
N SER A 57 -6.83 -15.28 -4.86
CA SER A 57 -6.73 -16.60 -5.49
C SER A 57 -6.99 -17.72 -4.51
N ASN A 58 -6.40 -17.68 -3.33
CA ASN A 58 -6.43 -18.78 -2.37
C ASN A 58 -6.78 -18.31 -0.96
N LYS A 59 -7.23 -19.26 -0.13
CA LYS A 59 -7.54 -19.02 1.28
C LYS A 59 -6.28 -18.71 2.09
N GLU A 60 -5.16 -19.30 1.74
CA GLU A 60 -3.85 -19.12 2.38
C GLU A 60 -3.28 -17.70 2.17
N ASP A 61 -3.82 -16.96 1.20
CA ASP A 61 -3.44 -15.56 0.96
C ASP A 61 -4.17 -14.57 1.88
N ILE A 62 -5.06 -15.06 2.75
CA ILE A 62 -5.82 -14.23 3.71
C ILE A 62 -5.30 -14.45 5.12
N TYR A 63 -4.96 -13.37 5.80
CA TYR A 63 -4.54 -13.35 7.19
C TYR A 63 -5.54 -12.60 8.06
N CYS A 64 -6.00 -13.23 9.14
CA CYS A 64 -6.93 -12.59 10.08
C CYS A 64 -6.20 -11.59 10.98
N LEU A 65 -6.33 -10.29 10.71
CA LEU A 65 -5.79 -9.23 11.56
C LEU A 65 -6.70 -8.89 12.76
N ALA A 66 -8.00 -9.20 12.68
CA ALA A 66 -8.90 -9.06 13.82
C ALA A 66 -8.46 -9.96 14.99
N GLY A 67 -7.94 -11.17 14.71
CA GLY A 67 -7.34 -12.04 15.73
C GLY A 67 -6.14 -11.37 16.43
N ASN A 68 -5.27 -10.70 15.69
CA ASN A 68 -4.15 -9.97 16.29
C ASN A 68 -4.65 -8.83 17.20
N LEU A 69 -5.72 -8.12 16.82
CA LEU A 69 -6.33 -7.08 17.64
C LEU A 69 -6.94 -7.65 18.94
N CYS A 70 -7.50 -8.85 18.89
CA CYS A 70 -8.04 -9.53 20.07
C CYS A 70 -6.95 -10.01 21.04
N ASN A 71 -5.80 -10.45 20.50
CA ASN A 71 -4.72 -11.08 21.28
C ASN A 71 -3.66 -10.07 21.77
N ASN A 72 -3.38 -9.02 20.99
CA ASN A 72 -2.24 -8.11 21.18
C ASN A 72 -2.59 -6.84 21.97
N SER A 73 -3.21 -6.89 23.09
CA SER A 73 -3.39 -5.75 23.99
C SER A 73 -4.11 -4.49 23.43
N PRO A 74 -4.54 -3.59 24.28
CA PRO A 74 -5.15 -2.30 23.91
C PRO A 74 -4.30 -1.41 22.97
N GLN A 75 -2.99 -1.63 22.89
CA GLN A 75 -2.08 -0.80 22.08
C GLN A 75 -2.33 -0.92 20.57
N SER A 76 -2.48 -2.16 20.05
CA SER A 76 -2.81 -2.36 18.63
C SER A 76 -4.16 -1.77 18.25
N CYS A 77 -5.13 -1.85 19.16
CA CYS A 77 -6.43 -1.21 18.96
C CYS A 77 -6.33 0.31 18.95
N ARG A 78 -5.53 0.93 19.83
CA ARG A 78 -5.27 2.38 19.81
C ARG A 78 -4.65 2.82 18.49
N LEU A 79 -3.69 2.06 17.96
CA LEU A 79 -3.06 2.32 16.68
C LEU A 79 -4.07 2.34 15.53
N ILE A 80 -4.96 1.36 15.48
CA ILE A 80 -5.92 1.18 14.39
C ILE A 80 -7.10 2.14 14.50
N PHE A 81 -7.64 2.32 15.70
CA PHE A 81 -8.83 3.16 15.90
C PHE A 81 -8.51 4.61 16.22
N ASN A 82 -7.24 4.93 16.49
CA ASN A 82 -6.75 6.26 16.89
C ASN A 82 -7.58 6.85 18.04
N SER A 83 -7.88 6.04 19.04
CA SER A 83 -8.67 6.40 20.22
C SER A 83 -8.23 5.58 21.42
N ASP A 84 -8.37 6.15 22.62
CA ASP A 84 -8.17 5.42 23.85
C ASP A 84 -9.28 4.40 24.08
N ILE A 85 -8.92 3.28 24.72
CA ILE A 85 -9.83 2.19 25.02
C ILE A 85 -10.25 2.29 26.48
N GLU A 86 -11.55 2.44 26.73
CA GLU A 86 -12.13 2.46 28.07
C GLU A 86 -12.41 1.05 28.58
N ASN A 87 -12.86 0.16 27.69
CA ASN A 87 -13.17 -1.22 28.06
C ASN A 87 -12.71 -2.19 26.98
N PHE A 88 -12.18 -3.33 27.42
CA PHE A 88 -11.74 -4.44 26.59
C PHE A 88 -12.15 -5.75 27.27
N SER A 89 -13.22 -6.38 26.80
CA SER A 89 -13.77 -7.59 27.43
C SER A 89 -13.97 -8.72 26.42
N PRO A 90 -13.30 -9.85 26.60
CA PRO A 90 -13.50 -11.04 25.77
C PRO A 90 -14.93 -11.60 25.88
N ILE A 91 -15.48 -12.07 24.77
CA ILE A 91 -16.77 -12.74 24.73
C ILE A 91 -16.64 -14.11 25.40
N ASN A 92 -17.55 -14.42 26.34
CA ASN A 92 -17.51 -15.66 27.13
C ASN A 92 -16.13 -15.95 27.77
N GLY A 93 -15.37 -14.90 28.08
CA GLY A 93 -14.01 -15.01 28.63
C GLY A 93 -12.94 -15.51 27.66
N ARG A 94 -13.24 -15.61 26.36
CA ARG A 94 -12.32 -16.14 25.33
C ARG A 94 -12.17 -15.17 24.16
N VAL A 95 -10.93 -14.80 23.86
CA VAL A 95 -10.60 -13.88 22.76
C VAL A 95 -10.90 -14.47 21.37
N ASP A 96 -10.94 -15.81 21.26
CA ASP A 96 -11.23 -16.51 20.00
C ASP A 96 -12.68 -16.30 19.53
N TYR A 97 -13.61 -16.00 20.45
CA TYR A 97 -15.00 -15.68 20.13
C TYR A 97 -15.19 -14.21 19.78
N GLY A 98 -14.18 -13.39 20.05
CA GLY A 98 -14.19 -11.94 19.84
C GLY A 98 -14.04 -11.15 21.13
N VAL A 99 -13.94 -9.83 20.97
CA VAL A 99 -13.72 -8.90 22.07
C VAL A 99 -14.63 -7.70 21.92
N ASN A 100 -15.36 -7.38 22.99
CA ASN A 100 -16.11 -6.15 23.08
C ASN A 100 -15.19 -5.01 23.46
N ILE A 101 -15.19 -3.95 22.66
CA ILE A 101 -14.40 -2.74 22.89
C ILE A 101 -15.35 -1.55 23.08
N LYS A 102 -15.01 -0.69 24.05
CA LYS A 102 -15.56 0.65 24.18
C LYS A 102 -14.44 1.67 24.06
N LEU A 103 -14.56 2.59 23.10
CA LEU A 103 -13.64 3.70 22.91
C LEU A 103 -14.08 4.91 23.72
N LYS A 104 -13.15 5.81 24.02
CA LYS A 104 -13.39 7.03 24.81
C LYS A 104 -14.45 7.97 24.18
N GLU A 105 -14.66 7.88 22.86
CA GLU A 105 -15.66 8.66 22.12
C GLU A 105 -17.07 8.05 22.19
N ASP A 106 -17.36 7.22 23.21
CA ASP A 106 -18.62 6.49 23.43
C ASP A 106 -19.02 5.53 22.30
N ARG A 107 -18.05 5.13 21.46
CA ARG A 107 -18.24 4.15 20.39
C ARG A 107 -17.91 2.75 20.90
N ALA A 108 -18.87 1.85 20.83
CA ALA A 108 -18.73 0.47 21.29
C ALA A 108 -19.04 -0.52 20.17
N PHE A 109 -18.19 -1.51 19.98
CA PHE A 109 -18.35 -2.55 18.98
C PHE A 109 -17.67 -3.85 19.41
N THR A 110 -17.96 -4.94 18.68
CA THR A 110 -17.32 -6.24 18.89
C THR A 110 -16.31 -6.48 17.77
N ILE A 111 -15.04 -6.75 18.10
CA ILE A 111 -14.08 -7.28 17.15
C ILE A 111 -14.30 -8.79 17.01
N LEU A 112 -14.51 -9.25 15.79
CA LEU A 112 -14.70 -10.67 15.49
C LEU A 112 -13.49 -11.22 14.70
N PRO A 113 -12.75 -12.18 15.24
CA PRO A 113 -11.71 -12.89 14.49
C PRO A 113 -12.35 -13.78 13.42
N LEU A 114 -11.70 -13.88 12.26
CA LEU A 114 -12.09 -14.80 11.19
C LEU A 114 -11.45 -16.17 11.45
N ASN A 115 -12.16 -17.04 12.12
CA ASN A 115 -11.67 -18.38 12.51
C ASN A 115 -11.78 -19.43 11.37
N GLY A 116 -11.64 -18.99 10.13
CA GLY A 116 -11.77 -19.86 8.96
C GLY A 116 -13.20 -19.97 8.41
N ASP A 117 -14.13 -19.17 8.93
CA ASP A 117 -15.55 -19.12 8.54
C ASP A 117 -15.77 -18.38 7.21
N PHE A 118 -14.85 -18.61 6.26
CA PHE A 118 -14.95 -18.04 4.92
C PHE A 118 -14.47 -19.02 3.86
N GLU A 119 -15.06 -18.91 2.68
CA GLU A 119 -14.73 -19.68 1.49
C GLU A 119 -14.31 -18.73 0.37
N ILE A 120 -13.45 -19.18 -0.53
CA ILE A 120 -13.06 -18.40 -1.72
C ILE A 120 -13.53 -19.10 -2.97
N SER A 121 -14.16 -18.34 -3.85
CA SER A 121 -14.56 -18.78 -5.17
C SER A 121 -14.40 -17.64 -6.18
N LYS A 122 -13.57 -17.82 -7.21
CA LYS A 122 -13.41 -16.87 -8.34
C LYS A 122 -13.21 -15.39 -7.88
N GLU A 123 -12.17 -15.10 -7.16
CA GLU A 123 -11.87 -13.75 -6.62
C GLU A 123 -12.91 -13.21 -5.62
N THR A 124 -13.82 -14.04 -5.15
CA THR A 124 -14.85 -13.68 -4.20
C THR A 124 -14.65 -14.44 -2.90
N MET A 125 -14.51 -13.71 -1.80
CA MET A 125 -14.54 -14.22 -0.44
C MET A 125 -15.98 -14.24 0.04
N ASN A 126 -16.46 -15.43 0.41
CA ASN A 126 -17.77 -15.61 1.04
C ASN A 126 -17.57 -15.73 2.55
N LEU A 127 -17.95 -14.71 3.28
CA LEU A 127 -17.89 -14.65 4.73
C LEU A 127 -19.28 -14.93 5.32
N LYS A 128 -19.42 -16.05 6.01
CA LYS A 128 -20.66 -16.44 6.70
C LYS A 128 -20.46 -16.42 8.19
N ILE A 129 -21.24 -15.63 8.89
CA ILE A 129 -21.36 -15.66 10.34
C ILE A 129 -22.73 -16.28 10.65
N PRO A 130 -22.77 -17.60 10.99
CA PRO A 130 -24.00 -18.34 11.08
C PRO A 130 -24.86 -17.88 12.25
N GLU A 131 -24.23 -17.51 13.37
CA GLU A 131 -24.91 -17.01 14.54
C GLU A 131 -24.00 -16.11 15.38
N PHE A 132 -24.53 -14.96 15.80
CA PHE A 132 -23.85 -14.06 16.72
C PHE A 132 -24.13 -14.46 18.17
N SER A 133 -23.09 -14.43 19.02
CA SER A 133 -23.29 -14.51 20.46
C SER A 133 -24.20 -13.39 20.95
N GLU A 134 -25.04 -13.63 21.97
CA GLU A 134 -25.87 -12.62 22.61
C GLU A 134 -25.06 -11.45 23.21
N GLN A 135 -23.80 -11.71 23.56
CA GLN A 135 -22.87 -10.71 24.06
C GLN A 135 -22.32 -9.77 22.97
N CYS A 136 -22.45 -10.16 21.67
CA CYS A 136 -21.98 -9.32 20.56
C CYS A 136 -22.78 -8.04 20.46
N LYS A 137 -22.07 -6.92 20.31
CA LYS A 137 -22.69 -5.61 20.06
C LYS A 137 -23.38 -5.58 18.70
N GLU A 138 -24.29 -4.61 18.51
CA GLU A 138 -24.95 -4.35 17.23
C GLU A 138 -23.95 -4.00 16.13
N LEU A 139 -22.87 -3.31 16.50
CA LEU A 139 -21.75 -2.94 15.64
C LEU A 139 -20.63 -3.97 15.79
N ILE A 140 -20.22 -4.56 14.68
CA ILE A 140 -19.14 -5.55 14.64
C ILE A 140 -17.99 -5.04 13.78
N TYR A 141 -16.78 -5.43 14.12
CA TYR A 141 -15.56 -5.09 13.36
C TYR A 141 -14.83 -6.35 12.94
N ILE A 142 -14.56 -6.46 11.65
CA ILE A 142 -13.73 -7.50 11.06
C ILE A 142 -12.54 -6.85 10.36
N ARG A 143 -11.37 -7.52 10.40
CA ARG A 143 -10.17 -7.03 9.71
C ARG A 143 -9.30 -8.17 9.23
N PHE A 144 -8.86 -8.09 7.99
CA PHE A 144 -8.00 -9.10 7.37
C PHE A 144 -7.06 -8.46 6.35
N LEU A 145 -5.93 -9.13 6.11
CA LEU A 145 -4.93 -8.79 5.11
C LEU A 145 -5.01 -9.79 3.97
N VAL A 146 -4.98 -9.30 2.75
CA VAL A 146 -4.89 -10.11 1.53
C VAL A 146 -3.52 -9.92 0.91
N LYS A 147 -2.84 -11.05 0.65
CA LYS A 147 -1.60 -11.13 -0.10
C LYS A 147 -1.92 -11.39 -1.57
N SER A 148 -1.22 -10.73 -2.47
CA SER A 148 -1.36 -10.96 -3.92
C SER A 148 -0.01 -10.96 -4.61
N SER A 149 0.16 -11.81 -5.62
CA SER A 149 1.34 -11.82 -6.49
C SER A 149 1.28 -10.73 -7.58
N THR A 150 0.09 -10.22 -7.86
CA THR A 150 -0.13 -9.13 -8.81
C THR A 150 -0.54 -7.86 -8.08
N PRO A 151 -0.11 -6.66 -8.55
CA PRO A 151 -0.45 -5.41 -7.87
C PRO A 151 -1.94 -5.09 -8.05
N PRO A 152 -2.78 -5.26 -7.02
CA PRO A 152 -4.18 -4.84 -7.08
C PRO A 152 -4.22 -3.31 -7.12
N PHE A 153 -5.18 -2.74 -7.85
CA PHE A 153 -5.40 -1.28 -7.92
C PHE A 153 -4.22 -0.46 -8.45
N ARG A 154 -3.20 -1.08 -9.04
CA ARG A 154 -1.95 -0.43 -9.36
C ARG A 154 -1.57 -0.63 -10.83
N LEU A 155 -1.39 0.45 -11.57
CA LEU A 155 -0.80 0.47 -12.90
C LEU A 155 0.59 1.09 -12.81
N ILE A 156 1.58 0.39 -13.36
CA ILE A 156 2.98 0.83 -13.36
C ILE A 156 3.41 1.11 -14.79
N LYS A 157 3.83 2.36 -15.03
CA LYS A 157 4.50 2.77 -16.28
C LYS A 157 5.96 3.06 -16.00
N LYS A 158 6.86 2.41 -16.72
CA LYS A 158 8.30 2.68 -16.65
C LYS A 158 8.65 3.73 -17.70
N GLU A 159 9.32 4.78 -17.29
CA GLU A 159 9.91 5.82 -18.13
C GLU A 159 11.45 5.75 -18.01
N LEU A 160 12.16 6.51 -18.81
CA LEU A 160 13.64 6.44 -18.85
C LEU A 160 14.30 6.76 -17.49
N THR A 161 13.80 7.80 -16.81
CA THR A 161 14.42 8.30 -15.56
C THR A 161 13.59 8.00 -14.32
N ARG A 162 12.34 7.58 -14.48
CA ARG A 162 11.41 7.38 -13.37
C ARG A 162 10.40 6.28 -13.67
N LYS A 163 9.76 5.82 -12.61
CA LYS A 163 8.61 4.93 -12.64
C LYS A 163 7.40 5.71 -12.18
N VAL A 164 6.34 5.67 -12.97
CA VAL A 164 5.04 6.25 -12.62
C VAL A 164 4.15 5.13 -12.06
N ILE A 165 3.57 5.35 -10.91
CA ILE A 165 2.73 4.39 -10.21
C ILE A 165 1.37 5.03 -10.00
N ASN A 166 0.35 4.53 -10.69
CA ASN A 166 -1.02 4.99 -10.55
C ASN A 166 -1.77 4.00 -9.65
N TYR A 167 -2.38 4.50 -8.59
CA TYR A 167 -3.36 3.78 -7.80
C TYR A 167 -4.75 4.24 -8.20
N ASP A 168 -5.60 3.29 -8.58
CA ASP A 168 -7.00 3.51 -8.93
C ASP A 168 -7.85 2.48 -8.19
N LEU A 169 -8.26 2.84 -6.98
CA LEU A 169 -9.10 2.01 -6.13
C LEU A 169 -10.54 2.46 -6.23
N ARG A 170 -11.44 1.55 -6.62
CA ARG A 170 -12.87 1.78 -6.73
C ARG A 170 -13.64 0.78 -5.90
N ILE A 171 -14.76 1.20 -5.32
CA ILE A 171 -15.57 0.36 -4.46
C ILE A 171 -17.01 0.46 -4.91
N ASN A 172 -17.66 -0.67 -5.15
CA ASN A 172 -19.04 -0.81 -5.58
C ASN A 172 -19.38 -0.05 -6.89
N GLU A 173 -18.39 0.14 -7.79
CA GLU A 173 -18.62 0.79 -9.08
C GLU A 173 -19.30 -0.17 -10.06
N CYS A 174 -20.59 0.00 -10.29
CA CYS A 174 -21.41 -0.89 -11.11
C CYS A 174 -20.88 -1.06 -12.54
N ARG A 175 -20.27 -0.02 -13.14
CA ARG A 175 -19.74 -0.05 -14.52
C ARG A 175 -18.64 -1.09 -14.73
N THR A 176 -17.92 -1.44 -13.65
CA THR A 176 -16.79 -2.36 -13.71
C THR A 176 -17.09 -3.71 -13.06
N ALA A 177 -18.37 -3.99 -12.76
CA ALA A 177 -18.79 -5.21 -12.09
C ALA A 177 -18.48 -6.45 -12.93
N PRO A 178 -17.69 -7.42 -12.42
CA PRO A 178 -17.38 -8.65 -13.13
C PRO A 178 -18.61 -9.57 -13.17
N PRO A 179 -18.63 -10.56 -14.09
CA PRO A 179 -19.75 -11.50 -14.22
C PRO A 179 -20.11 -12.21 -12.90
N SER A 180 -19.13 -12.51 -12.05
CA SER A 180 -19.35 -13.12 -10.74
C SER A 180 -20.21 -12.24 -9.81
N VAL A 181 -19.98 -10.93 -9.80
CA VAL A 181 -20.77 -9.96 -9.03
C VAL A 181 -22.19 -9.85 -9.58
N ILE A 182 -22.35 -9.83 -10.92
CA ILE A 182 -23.67 -9.81 -11.57
C ILE A 182 -24.45 -11.07 -11.21
N GLU A 183 -23.78 -12.23 -11.17
CA GLU A 183 -24.40 -13.49 -10.76
C GLU A 183 -24.87 -13.45 -9.30
N LEU A 184 -24.09 -12.86 -8.40
CA LEU A 184 -24.48 -12.67 -7.00
C LEU A 184 -25.73 -11.76 -6.88
N GLN A 185 -25.80 -10.69 -7.67
CA GLN A 185 -26.99 -9.82 -7.68
C GLN A 185 -28.24 -10.58 -8.14
N ARG A 186 -28.11 -11.49 -9.11
CA ARG A 186 -29.22 -12.39 -9.52
C ARG A 186 -29.64 -13.34 -8.39
N LYS A 187 -28.75 -13.67 -7.45
CA LYS A 187 -29.02 -14.47 -6.25
C LYS A 187 -29.49 -13.60 -5.06
N HIS A 188 -29.98 -12.39 -5.34
CA HIS A 188 -30.51 -11.44 -4.36
C HIS A 188 -29.50 -10.84 -3.37
N TYR A 189 -28.21 -10.88 -3.68
CA TYR A 189 -27.23 -10.07 -2.99
C TYR A 189 -27.30 -8.62 -3.47
N THR A 190 -27.18 -7.68 -2.57
CA THR A 190 -27.18 -6.24 -2.88
C THR A 190 -25.88 -5.61 -2.39
N PHE A 191 -25.42 -4.56 -3.06
CA PHE A 191 -24.28 -3.80 -2.56
C PHE A 191 -24.60 -3.26 -1.17
N MET A 192 -23.64 -3.45 -0.23
CA MET A 192 -23.77 -2.85 1.09
C MET A 192 -23.60 -1.35 0.99
N SER A 193 -24.49 -0.60 1.69
CA SER A 193 -24.29 0.83 1.89
C SER A 193 -23.06 1.07 2.76
N ILE A 194 -22.24 2.04 2.39
CA ILE A 194 -21.04 2.44 3.12
C ILE A 194 -21.23 3.90 3.51
N GLU A 195 -21.12 4.25 4.80
CA GLU A 195 -21.25 5.63 5.24
C GLU A 195 -19.93 6.40 5.09
N LYS A 196 -18.82 5.78 5.51
CA LYS A 196 -17.48 6.39 5.47
C LYS A 196 -16.47 5.39 4.93
N CYS A 197 -15.71 5.82 3.94
CA CYS A 197 -14.61 5.05 3.40
C CYS A 197 -13.28 5.77 3.65
N PHE A 198 -12.33 5.05 4.22
CA PHE A 198 -10.97 5.49 4.46
C PHE A 198 -10.02 4.64 3.62
N CYS A 199 -9.25 5.29 2.79
CA CYS A 199 -8.18 4.65 2.03
C CYS A 199 -6.84 5.15 2.56
N PHE A 200 -6.01 4.23 3.02
CA PHE A 200 -4.65 4.51 3.44
C PHE A 200 -3.67 3.87 2.47
N HIS A 201 -2.67 4.64 2.06
CA HIS A 201 -1.59 4.12 1.25
C HIS A 201 -0.28 4.28 2.00
N ILE A 202 0.38 3.15 2.28
CA ILE A 202 1.70 3.10 2.89
C ILE A 202 2.71 2.97 1.76
N ALA A 203 3.53 4.00 1.59
CA ALA A 203 4.50 4.10 0.52
C ALA A 203 5.89 4.44 1.05
N PRO A 204 6.97 3.95 0.40
CA PRO A 204 8.31 4.38 0.72
C PRO A 204 8.47 5.90 0.59
N ILE A 205 9.27 6.51 1.47
CA ILE A 205 9.55 7.95 1.44
C ILE A 205 10.26 8.39 0.14
N SER A 206 10.87 7.43 -0.57
CA SER A 206 11.48 7.64 -1.88
C SER A 206 10.47 7.87 -3.01
N HIS A 207 9.18 7.65 -2.75
CA HIS A 207 8.12 7.92 -3.71
C HIS A 207 7.62 9.35 -3.57
N SER A 208 7.76 10.15 -4.63
CA SER A 208 7.22 11.51 -4.70
C SER A 208 5.74 11.46 -5.09
N ILE A 209 4.91 12.27 -4.45
CA ILE A 209 3.49 12.39 -4.79
C ILE A 209 3.37 13.26 -6.05
N GLY A 210 2.85 12.69 -7.13
CA GLY A 210 2.60 13.41 -8.37
C GLY A 210 1.19 13.98 -8.46
N PHE A 211 0.21 13.22 -7.99
CA PHE A 211 -1.18 13.66 -7.93
C PHE A 211 -1.89 13.03 -6.74
N LEU A 212 -2.71 13.82 -6.09
CA LEU A 212 -3.61 13.41 -5.02
C LEU A 212 -4.82 14.34 -5.00
N ASP A 213 -6.03 13.77 -4.92
CA ASP A 213 -7.23 14.59 -4.76
C ASP A 213 -7.25 15.24 -3.36
N SER A 214 -6.94 16.53 -3.32
CA SER A 214 -6.85 17.30 -2.06
C SER A 214 -8.15 17.34 -1.27
N LYS A 215 -9.31 17.22 -1.94
CA LYS A 215 -10.62 17.20 -1.28
C LYS A 215 -10.84 15.91 -0.48
N LYS A 216 -10.20 14.82 -0.88
CA LYS A 216 -10.27 13.52 -0.21
C LYS A 216 -9.11 13.30 0.76
N LEU A 217 -8.05 14.09 0.68
CA LEU A 217 -6.88 13.98 1.55
C LEU A 217 -7.26 14.30 3.00
N LYS A 218 -6.99 13.37 3.90
CA LYS A 218 -7.15 13.55 5.34
C LYS A 218 -5.83 13.99 6.00
N ASN A 219 -4.76 13.24 5.78
CA ASN A 219 -3.42 13.49 6.32
C ASN A 219 -2.34 12.76 5.54
N ILE A 220 -1.12 13.29 5.66
CA ILE A 220 0.12 12.60 5.27
C ILE A 220 1.02 12.67 6.49
N ARG A 221 1.55 11.52 6.93
CA ARG A 221 2.44 11.45 8.08
C ARG A 221 3.44 10.31 7.91
N GLU A 222 4.48 10.32 8.69
CA GLU A 222 5.39 9.19 8.81
C GLU A 222 4.66 7.99 9.44
N LEU A 223 5.02 6.78 9.00
CA LEU A 223 4.49 5.54 9.56
C LEU A 223 5.18 5.21 10.87
N GLU A 224 4.41 4.90 11.91
CA GLU A 224 4.91 4.37 13.18
C GLU A 224 5.36 2.91 13.02
N SER A 225 6.49 2.73 12.34
CA SER A 225 6.98 1.44 11.82
C SER A 225 6.99 0.34 12.87
N LYS A 226 7.51 0.62 14.09
CA LYS A 226 7.59 -0.36 15.17
C LYS A 226 6.20 -0.84 15.62
N SER A 227 5.27 0.09 15.82
CA SER A 227 3.90 -0.23 16.26
C SER A 227 3.14 -1.03 15.19
N PHE A 228 3.37 -0.72 13.91
CA PHE A 228 2.77 -1.49 12.81
C PHE A 228 3.42 -2.86 12.63
N GLU A 229 4.72 -3.04 12.86
CA GLU A 229 5.34 -4.38 12.90
C GLU A 229 4.78 -5.25 14.03
N GLU A 230 4.63 -4.69 15.23
CA GLU A 230 4.01 -5.35 16.37
C GLU A 230 2.54 -5.73 16.09
N TYR A 231 1.80 -4.84 15.44
CA TYR A 231 0.43 -5.09 15.00
C TYR A 231 0.32 -6.23 13.98
N LEU A 232 1.21 -6.26 12.98
CA LEU A 232 1.27 -7.34 12.00
C LEU A 232 1.75 -8.67 12.64
N GLY A 233 2.60 -8.60 13.66
CA GLY A 233 3.04 -9.74 14.47
C GLY A 233 3.63 -10.88 13.63
N VAL A 234 3.08 -12.09 13.80
CA VAL A 234 3.54 -13.30 13.10
C VAL A 234 3.48 -13.15 11.57
N ILE A 235 2.56 -12.35 11.04
CA ILE A 235 2.43 -12.13 9.59
C ILE A 235 3.66 -11.40 9.07
N ALA A 236 4.15 -10.37 9.77
CA ALA A 236 5.36 -9.66 9.41
C ALA A 236 6.56 -10.60 9.31
N MET A 237 6.73 -11.49 10.29
CA MET A 237 7.80 -12.50 10.30
C MET A 237 7.65 -13.50 9.15
N LYS A 238 6.47 -14.06 8.95
CA LYS A 238 6.19 -15.08 7.91
C LYS A 238 6.41 -14.52 6.50
N GLU A 239 5.99 -13.28 6.25
CA GLU A 239 6.09 -12.64 4.93
C GLU A 239 7.40 -11.84 4.78
N GLY A 240 8.22 -11.77 5.82
CA GLY A 240 9.47 -11.01 5.83
C GLY A 240 9.24 -9.50 5.65
N ILE A 241 8.13 -8.97 6.16
CA ILE A 241 7.82 -7.55 6.12
C ILE A 241 8.60 -6.88 7.25
N HIS A 242 9.60 -6.06 6.89
CA HIS A 242 10.37 -5.25 7.82
C HIS A 242 10.10 -3.77 7.55
N LEU A 243 9.58 -3.08 8.54
CA LEU A 243 9.27 -1.67 8.46
C LEU A 243 10.39 -0.85 9.09
N SER A 244 11.41 -0.51 8.33
CA SER A 244 12.50 0.33 8.83
C SER A 244 11.96 1.70 9.27
N PRO A 245 12.41 2.22 10.43
CA PRO A 245 12.04 3.56 10.88
C PRO A 245 12.37 4.62 9.81
N ASN A 246 11.57 5.66 9.73
CA ASN A 246 11.72 6.80 8.81
C ASN A 246 11.81 6.38 7.32
N HIS A 247 11.21 5.25 6.96
CA HIS A 247 11.29 4.73 5.58
C HIS A 247 9.96 4.77 4.83
N TYR A 248 8.87 4.90 5.55
CA TYR A 248 7.51 4.86 4.99
C TYR A 248 6.67 6.04 5.45
N ASN A 249 5.87 6.54 4.52
CA ASN A 249 4.79 7.48 4.81
C ASN A 249 3.44 6.77 4.71
N ILE A 250 2.49 7.19 5.54
CA ILE A 250 1.09 6.83 5.41
C ILE A 250 0.31 8.03 4.89
N ILE A 251 -0.39 7.82 3.78
CA ILE A 251 -1.23 8.81 3.13
C ILE A 251 -2.66 8.39 3.33
N GLY A 252 -3.42 9.18 4.08
CA GLY A 252 -4.81 8.90 4.41
C GLY A 252 -5.77 9.74 3.58
N CYS A 253 -6.71 9.09 2.89
CA CYS A 253 -7.83 9.70 2.20
C CYS A 253 -9.15 9.28 2.83
N LYS A 254 -10.17 10.14 2.74
CA LYS A 254 -11.50 9.89 3.25
C LYS A 254 -12.55 10.35 2.25
N GLN A 255 -13.62 9.56 2.12
CA GLN A 255 -14.81 9.94 1.37
C GLN A 255 -16.06 9.49 2.18
N GLU A 256 -17.09 10.29 2.22
CA GLU A 256 -18.32 10.04 2.96
C GLU A 256 -19.53 10.16 2.05
N GLN A 257 -20.60 9.45 2.40
CA GLN A 257 -21.94 9.56 1.81
C GLN A 257 -21.97 9.53 0.28
N SER A 258 -21.36 8.49 -0.30
CA SER A 258 -21.34 8.27 -1.75
C SER A 258 -21.99 6.93 -2.10
N VAL A 259 -22.53 6.83 -3.30
CA VAL A 259 -23.06 5.57 -3.85
C VAL A 259 -21.90 4.64 -4.24
N ASP A 260 -20.83 5.24 -4.78
CA ASP A 260 -19.58 4.59 -5.12
C ASP A 260 -18.40 5.38 -4.54
N TYR A 261 -17.30 4.70 -4.32
CA TYR A 261 -16.10 5.31 -3.78
C TYR A 261 -14.94 5.12 -4.75
N SER A 262 -14.18 6.19 -4.98
CA SER A 262 -13.00 6.13 -5.84
C SER A 262 -11.84 6.92 -5.22
N PHE A 263 -10.67 6.30 -5.22
CA PHE A 263 -9.44 6.94 -4.75
C PHE A 263 -8.38 6.79 -5.83
N PHE A 264 -7.94 7.92 -6.37
CA PHE A 264 -6.91 7.97 -7.40
C PHE A 264 -5.70 8.75 -6.89
N MET A 265 -4.52 8.12 -6.99
CA MET A 265 -3.25 8.69 -6.56
C MET A 265 -2.17 8.36 -7.58
N VAL A 266 -1.24 9.29 -7.80
CA VAL A 266 -0.08 9.08 -8.69
C VAL A 266 1.19 9.33 -7.91
N PHE A 267 2.12 8.38 -7.98
CA PHE A 267 3.43 8.49 -7.38
C PHE A 267 4.51 8.35 -8.44
N TYR A 268 5.63 9.01 -8.19
CA TYR A 268 6.85 8.87 -8.98
C TYR A 268 7.95 8.25 -8.12
N LYS A 269 8.63 7.25 -8.67
CA LYS A 269 9.89 6.74 -8.14
C LYS A 269 10.99 7.04 -9.14
N GLU A 270 11.90 7.92 -8.78
CA GLU A 270 13.03 8.28 -9.62
C GLU A 270 14.10 7.17 -9.56
N TYR A 271 14.62 6.77 -10.72
CA TYR A 271 15.76 5.85 -10.82
C TYR A 271 17.06 6.63 -10.86
N ILE A 272 17.05 7.75 -11.56
CA ILE A 272 18.19 8.63 -11.76
C ILE A 272 17.77 10.01 -11.25
N SER A 273 18.50 10.57 -10.33
CA SER A 273 18.24 11.93 -9.89
C SER A 273 18.55 12.91 -11.01
N ASN A 274 17.81 14.02 -11.10
CA ASN A 274 18.11 15.08 -12.07
C ASN A 274 19.54 15.58 -11.97
N ARG A 275 20.15 15.54 -10.77
CA ARG A 275 21.55 15.89 -10.54
C ARG A 275 22.52 14.92 -11.24
N GLN A 276 22.25 13.62 -11.18
CA GLN A 276 23.10 12.61 -11.86
C GLN A 276 22.97 12.73 -13.38
N LEU A 277 21.76 12.99 -13.88
CA LEU A 277 21.53 13.22 -15.30
C LEU A 277 22.26 14.48 -15.76
N ALA A 278 22.16 15.59 -15.03
CA ALA A 278 22.85 16.84 -15.34
C ALA A 278 24.37 16.67 -15.34
N VAL A 279 24.93 15.95 -14.36
CA VAL A 279 26.39 15.64 -14.31
C VAL A 279 26.80 14.81 -15.52
N ALA A 280 26.02 13.79 -15.91
CA ALA A 280 26.34 12.96 -17.08
C ALA A 280 26.33 13.75 -18.40
N VAL A 281 25.31 14.61 -18.57
CA VAL A 281 25.21 15.49 -19.76
C VAL A 281 26.36 16.50 -19.78
N PHE A 282 26.67 17.13 -18.64
CA PHE A 282 27.78 18.09 -18.54
C PHE A 282 29.12 17.42 -18.84
N ALA A 283 29.37 16.23 -18.30
CA ALA A 283 30.59 15.45 -18.59
C ALA A 283 30.73 15.13 -20.08
N ASN A 284 29.63 14.73 -20.72
CA ASN A 284 29.62 14.41 -22.14
C ASN A 284 29.93 15.65 -23.01
N ILE A 285 29.32 16.80 -22.68
CA ILE A 285 29.60 18.08 -23.37
C ILE A 285 31.06 18.48 -23.16
N LEU A 286 31.58 18.40 -21.93
CA LEU A 286 32.96 18.76 -21.61
C LEU A 286 33.95 17.87 -22.36
N CYS A 287 33.76 16.56 -22.36
CA CYS A 287 34.59 15.62 -23.11
C CYS A 287 34.57 15.92 -24.63
N SER A 288 33.36 16.17 -25.18
CA SER A 288 33.21 16.49 -26.60
C SER A 288 33.95 17.76 -26.98
N LEU A 289 33.92 18.80 -26.16
CA LEU A 289 34.66 20.05 -26.35
C LEU A 289 36.18 19.81 -26.30
N LEU A 290 36.66 19.05 -25.32
CA LEU A 290 38.11 18.74 -25.20
C LEU A 290 38.62 17.91 -26.38
N PHE A 291 37.82 16.95 -26.88
CA PHE A 291 38.18 16.18 -28.07
C PHE A 291 38.17 17.06 -29.35
N ALA A 292 37.22 17.96 -29.51
CA ALA A 292 37.16 18.86 -30.65
C ALA A 292 38.34 19.83 -30.67
N LEU A 293 38.71 20.41 -29.53
CA LEU A 293 39.86 21.31 -29.40
C LEU A 293 41.19 20.59 -29.77
N SER A 294 41.31 19.34 -29.38
CA SER A 294 42.54 18.56 -29.66
C SER A 294 42.68 18.18 -31.14
N ALA A 295 41.57 17.92 -31.83
CA ALA A 295 41.56 17.59 -33.26
C ALA A 295 42.15 18.70 -34.13
N PHE A 296 42.09 19.95 -33.71
CA PHE A 296 42.65 21.11 -34.40
C PHE A 296 44.17 21.31 -34.16
N ARG A 297 44.78 20.58 -33.21
CA ARG A 297 46.19 20.79 -32.80
C ARG A 297 47.17 19.69 -33.22
N THR A 298 46.73 18.60 -33.82
CA THR A 298 47.61 17.46 -34.10
C THR A 298 48.25 17.55 -35.48
N GLU A 299 49.43 18.11 -35.56
CA GLU A 299 50.43 17.68 -36.56
C GLU A 299 51.19 16.49 -35.99
N ARG A 300 51.10 15.33 -36.66
CA ARG A 300 51.82 14.11 -36.26
C ARG A 300 53.32 14.30 -36.53
N ILE A 301 54.11 14.16 -35.46
CA ILE A 301 55.59 14.16 -35.55
C ILE A 301 56.05 12.71 -35.66
N GLU A 302 56.69 12.33 -36.80
CA GLU A 302 57.22 11.01 -36.98
C GLU A 302 58.39 10.78 -35.99
N GLY A 303 58.47 9.57 -35.40
CA GLY A 303 59.51 9.15 -34.43
C GLY A 303 59.20 9.41 -32.94
N VAL A 304 58.08 10.01 -32.57
CA VAL A 304 57.70 10.21 -31.16
C VAL A 304 56.61 9.23 -30.78
N GLU A 305 56.70 8.65 -29.59
CA GLU A 305 55.68 7.72 -29.06
C GLU A 305 54.29 8.39 -29.04
N TRP A 306 53.27 7.69 -29.52
CA TRP A 306 51.92 8.23 -29.76
C TRP A 306 51.29 8.90 -28.52
N TYR A 307 51.54 8.38 -27.32
CA TYR A 307 50.98 8.94 -26.06
C TYR A 307 51.66 10.25 -25.64
N LYS A 308 52.89 10.53 -26.12
CA LYS A 308 53.59 11.81 -25.88
C LYS A 308 53.14 12.90 -26.86
N GLN A 309 52.47 12.50 -27.94
CA GLN A 309 51.90 13.43 -28.93
C GLN A 309 50.47 13.86 -28.57
N LEU A 310 49.84 13.19 -27.56
CA LEU A 310 48.52 13.58 -27.13
C LEU A 310 48.55 14.97 -26.50
N PRO A 311 47.69 15.89 -26.97
CA PRO A 311 47.53 17.20 -26.35
C PRO A 311 47.22 17.10 -24.88
N ILE A 312 47.66 18.06 -24.08
CA ILE A 312 47.46 18.08 -22.63
C ILE A 312 45.95 18.06 -22.24
N GLU A 313 45.13 18.56 -23.15
CA GLU A 313 43.65 18.55 -23.01
C GLU A 313 43.06 17.15 -22.94
N TYR A 314 43.69 16.15 -23.61
CA TYR A 314 43.27 14.75 -23.53
C TYR A 314 43.50 14.18 -22.13
N TRP A 315 44.66 14.45 -21.54
CA TRP A 315 44.98 14.01 -20.20
C TRP A 315 44.05 14.66 -19.17
N PHE A 316 43.73 15.92 -19.36
CA PHE A 316 42.79 16.64 -18.52
C PHE A 316 41.35 16.04 -18.64
N ALA A 317 40.90 15.71 -19.83
CA ALA A 317 39.61 15.05 -20.06
C ALA A 317 39.55 13.68 -19.39
N ILE A 318 40.60 12.87 -19.46
CA ILE A 318 40.70 11.56 -18.82
C ILE A 318 40.63 11.72 -17.29
N VAL A 319 41.34 12.66 -16.69
CA VAL A 319 41.31 12.92 -15.26
C VAL A 319 39.91 13.35 -14.79
N VAL A 320 39.28 14.25 -15.53
CA VAL A 320 37.89 14.69 -15.22
C VAL A 320 36.93 13.50 -15.30
N LEU A 321 37.07 12.64 -16.29
CA LEU A 321 36.23 11.45 -16.49
C LEU A 321 36.40 10.44 -15.34
N ILE A 322 37.65 10.22 -14.90
CA ILE A 322 37.94 9.38 -13.72
C ILE A 322 37.31 9.96 -12.45
N ILE A 323 37.48 11.27 -12.22
CA ILE A 323 36.89 11.95 -11.05
C ILE A 323 35.35 11.82 -11.06
N LEU A 324 34.71 11.98 -12.20
CA LEU A 324 33.27 11.83 -12.36
C LEU A 324 32.78 10.40 -12.13
N VAL A 325 33.48 9.42 -12.67
CA VAL A 325 33.20 8.00 -12.42
C VAL A 325 33.30 7.67 -10.92
N LEU A 326 34.38 8.13 -10.28
CA LEU A 326 34.56 7.97 -8.84
C LEU A 326 33.44 8.68 -8.05
N TYR A 327 33.09 9.89 -8.40
CA TYR A 327 32.00 10.63 -7.77
C TYR A 327 30.66 9.88 -7.90
N LEU A 328 30.32 9.37 -9.09
CA LEU A 328 29.09 8.58 -9.32
C LEU A 328 29.08 7.30 -8.49
N PHE A 329 30.24 6.63 -8.39
CA PHE A 329 30.37 5.38 -7.64
C PHE A 329 30.30 5.60 -6.11
N PHE A 330 30.95 6.64 -5.61
CA PHE A 330 30.98 6.96 -4.18
C PHE A 330 29.71 7.69 -3.72
N SER A 331 29.08 8.51 -4.56
CA SER A 331 27.83 9.18 -4.20
C SER A 331 26.68 8.20 -3.94
N SER A 332 26.66 7.07 -4.64
CA SER A 332 25.70 5.99 -4.40
C SER A 332 25.95 5.25 -3.07
N LYS A 333 27.20 5.13 -2.63
CA LYS A 333 27.57 4.53 -1.34
C LYS A 333 27.36 5.50 -0.16
N LEU A 334 27.69 6.78 -0.31
CA LEU A 334 27.49 7.82 0.70
C LEU A 334 26.01 8.09 0.99
N SER A 335 25.14 7.95 -0.01
CA SER A 335 23.69 8.00 0.18
C SER A 335 23.16 6.87 1.07
N LYS A 336 23.81 5.70 1.08
CA LYS A 336 23.45 4.57 1.96
C LYS A 336 23.96 4.73 3.40
N TYR A 337 24.97 5.55 3.62
CA TYR A 337 25.55 5.78 4.96
C TYR A 337 24.92 6.97 5.71
N LYS A 338 24.14 7.81 5.02
CA LYS A 338 23.42 8.97 5.60
C LYS A 338 21.95 8.68 5.96
N ARG A 339 21.54 7.40 5.96
CA ARG A 339 20.21 6.97 6.36
C ARG A 339 20.24 6.06 7.57
#